data_7438e66398786948628ca849200893e2
#
_entry.id   7438e66398786948628ca849200893e2
#
_cell.length_a   1.000
_cell.length_b   1.000
_cell.length_c   1.000
_cell.angle_alpha   90.00
_cell.angle_beta   90.00
_cell.angle_gamma   90.00
#
_symmetry.space_group_name_H-M   'P 1'
#
loop_
_entity.id
_entity.type
_entity.pdbx_description
1 polymer ?
#
loop_
_entity_poly.entity_id
_entity_poly.type
_entity_poly.pdbx_seq_one_letter_code
_entity_poly.pdbx_strand_id
1 'polypeptide(L)'
;MSEIYKTVYTKVIQQAIKDLVCNHINDREAATKYLNSKVFISHCDIAGYPVGLRDTLNEMLLLSRPQQKVVVELVMEELAKKSPCGRG
;
A
#
# COMPACT_ATOMS: atom_id res chain seq x y z
N MET A 1 -20.15 -4.56 -6.98
CA MET A 1 -20.07 -5.00 -6.73
C MET A 1 -19.41 -5.29 -6.21
N SER A 2 -18.60 -5.01 -6.17
CA SER A 2 -18.42 -5.71 -5.47
C SER A 2 -17.55 -5.46 -4.39
N GLU A 3 -18.01 -5.49 -3.21
CA GLU A 3 -17.20 -5.35 -2.03
C GLU A 3 -16.18 -6.44 -1.90
N ILE A 4 -16.46 -7.58 -2.51
CA ILE A 4 -15.50 -8.68 -2.51
C ILE A 4 -14.24 -8.27 -3.22
N TYR A 5 -14.37 -7.68 -4.41
CA TYR A 5 -13.20 -7.23 -5.15
C TYR A 5 -12.46 -6.13 -4.41
N LYS A 6 -13.22 -5.20 -3.82
CA LYS A 6 -12.61 -4.13 -3.07
C LYS A 6 -11.79 -4.66 -1.90
N THR A 7 -12.32 -5.64 -1.20
CA THR A 7 -11.60 -6.25 -0.07
C THR A 7 -10.33 -6.94 -0.53
N VAL A 8 -10.43 -7.68 -1.65
CA VAL A 8 -9.27 -8.40 -2.18
C VAL A 8 -8.15 -7.42 -2.54
N TYR A 9 -8.47 -6.37 -3.27
CA TYR A 9 -7.44 -5.43 -3.71
C TYR A 9 -6.91 -4.60 -2.55
N THR A 10 -7.74 -4.33 -1.56
CA THR A 10 -7.27 -3.68 -0.34
C THR A 10 -6.16 -4.51 0.31
N LYS A 11 -6.37 -5.81 0.42
CA LYS A 11 -5.37 -6.69 1.03
C LYS A 11 -4.12 -6.80 0.17
N VAL A 12 -4.28 -6.84 -1.15
CA VAL A 12 -3.14 -6.90 -2.06
C VAL A 12 -2.26 -5.66 -1.86
N ILE A 13 -2.88 -4.48 -1.81
CA ILE A 13 -2.14 -3.24 -1.64
C ILE A 13 -1.46 -3.19 -0.28
N GLN A 14 -2.16 -3.59 0.77
CA GLN A 14 -1.59 -3.59 2.11
C GLN A 14 -0.40 -4.53 2.20
N GLN A 15 -0.49 -5.70 1.59
CA GLN A 15 0.64 -6.62 1.59
C GLN A 15 1.83 -6.04 0.83
N ALA A 16 1.57 -5.39 -0.30
CA ALA A 16 2.65 -4.76 -1.05
C ALA A 16 3.33 -3.66 -0.23
N ILE A 17 2.55 -2.87 0.51
CA ILE A 17 3.14 -1.83 1.35
C ILE A 17 4.07 -2.45 2.41
N LYS A 18 3.64 -3.53 3.02
CA LYS A 18 4.49 -4.23 4.00
C LYS A 18 5.75 -4.78 3.34
N ASP A 19 5.63 -5.30 2.12
CA ASP A 19 6.76 -5.87 1.42
C ASP A 19 7.79 -4.81 1.05
N LEU A 20 7.36 -3.56 0.87
CA LEU A 20 8.29 -2.47 0.56
C LEU A 20 9.36 -2.30 1.64
N VAL A 21 9.05 -2.67 2.87
CA VAL A 21 9.97 -2.49 3.99
C VAL A 21 10.38 -3.79 4.66
N CYS A 22 10.08 -4.92 4.01
CA CYS A 22 10.42 -6.21 4.58
C CYS A 22 11.93 -6.47 4.47
N ASN A 23 12.39 -7.56 5.10
CA ASN A 23 13.81 -7.86 5.12
C ASN A 23 14.31 -8.60 3.88
N HIS A 24 13.41 -9.08 3.03
CA HIS A 24 13.78 -9.83 1.85
C HIS A 24 13.90 -8.89 0.66
N ILE A 25 15.12 -8.78 0.13
CA ILE A 25 15.37 -7.82 -0.95
C ILE A 25 14.56 -8.13 -2.19
N ASN A 26 14.36 -9.40 -2.51
CA ASN A 26 13.57 -9.76 -3.69
C ASN A 26 12.13 -9.31 -3.54
N ASP A 27 11.56 -9.46 -2.34
CA ASP A 27 10.19 -9.03 -2.09
C ASP A 27 10.09 -7.51 -2.13
N ARG A 28 11.11 -6.81 -1.61
CA ARG A 28 11.13 -5.35 -1.67
C ARG A 28 11.17 -4.86 -3.11
N GLU A 29 12.00 -5.51 -3.94
CA GLU A 29 12.10 -5.09 -5.33
C GLU A 29 10.82 -5.36 -6.10
N ALA A 30 10.20 -6.51 -5.85
CA ALA A 30 8.93 -6.81 -6.50
C ALA A 30 7.85 -5.83 -6.08
N ALA A 31 7.81 -5.48 -4.81
CA ALA A 31 6.81 -4.52 -4.32
C ALA A 31 7.05 -3.13 -4.91
N THR A 32 8.33 -2.74 -5.06
CA THR A 32 8.64 -1.44 -5.65
C THR A 32 8.22 -1.39 -7.12
N LYS A 33 8.44 -2.47 -7.86
CA LYS A 33 7.99 -2.53 -9.24
C LYS A 33 6.48 -2.44 -9.33
N TYR A 34 5.79 -3.17 -8.46
CA TYR A 34 4.33 -3.12 -8.42
C TYR A 34 3.86 -1.71 -8.12
N LEU A 35 4.46 -1.07 -7.13
CA LEU A 35 4.08 0.29 -6.72
C LEU A 35 4.15 1.26 -7.91
N ASN A 36 5.14 1.10 -8.76
CA ASN A 36 5.35 2.03 -9.87
C ASN A 36 4.73 1.56 -11.18
N SER A 37 3.92 0.51 -11.13
CA SER A 37 3.25 0.00 -12.32
C SER A 37 1.87 0.64 -12.46
N LYS A 38 1.32 0.53 -13.65
CA LYS A 38 -0.05 0.99 -13.90
C LYS A 38 -1.05 0.12 -13.12
N VAL A 39 -0.68 -1.11 -12.86
CA VAL A 39 -1.55 -2.03 -12.14
C VAL A 39 -1.85 -1.50 -10.73
N PHE A 40 -0.83 -0.94 -10.07
CA PHE A 40 -1.04 -0.39 -8.73
C PHE A 40 -2.10 0.69 -8.73
N ILE A 41 -2.06 1.59 -9.73
CA ILE A 41 -3.04 2.66 -9.83
C ILE A 41 -4.44 2.09 -10.02
N SER A 42 -4.57 1.08 -10.89
CA SER A 42 -5.86 0.44 -11.10
C SER A 42 -6.39 -0.21 -9.83
N HIS A 43 -5.51 -0.88 -9.09
CA HIS A 43 -5.91 -1.53 -7.84
C HIS A 43 -6.31 -0.50 -6.79
N CYS A 44 -5.61 0.64 -6.73
CA CYS A 44 -5.98 1.70 -5.80
C CYS A 44 -7.36 2.26 -6.13
N ASP A 45 -7.65 2.40 -7.42
CA ASP A 45 -8.95 2.89 -7.85
C ASP A 45 -10.06 1.93 -7.38
N ILE A 46 -9.85 0.63 -7.59
CA ILE A 46 -10.82 -0.37 -7.16
C ILE A 46 -10.98 -0.38 -5.65
N ALA A 47 -9.88 -0.27 -4.92
CA ALA A 47 -9.91 -0.30 -3.46
C ALA A 47 -10.43 0.99 -2.85
N GLY A 48 -10.50 2.06 -3.64
CA GLY A 48 -10.96 3.35 -3.12
C GLY A 48 -9.87 4.14 -2.43
N TYR A 49 -8.62 3.85 -2.71
CA TYR A 49 -7.50 4.55 -2.09
C TYR A 49 -7.10 5.75 -2.96
N PRO A 50 -6.52 6.79 -2.35
CA PRO A 50 -6.15 7.98 -3.11
C PRO A 50 -4.97 7.72 -4.04
N VAL A 51 -4.97 8.43 -5.18
CA VAL A 51 -3.89 8.31 -6.15
C VAL A 51 -2.55 8.75 -5.55
N GLY A 52 -2.59 9.72 -4.64
CA GLY A 52 -1.37 10.21 -4.01
C GLY A 52 -0.66 9.19 -3.13
N LEU A 53 -1.29 8.06 -2.86
CA LEU A 53 -0.66 7.01 -2.06
C LEU A 53 0.67 6.58 -2.68
N ARG A 54 0.73 6.46 -4.01
CA ARG A 54 1.96 6.06 -4.69
C ARG A 54 3.09 7.05 -4.42
N ASP A 55 2.78 8.34 -4.52
CA ASP A 55 3.80 9.36 -4.28
C ASP A 55 4.29 9.32 -2.83
N THR A 56 3.36 9.16 -1.90
CA THR A 56 3.71 9.06 -0.49
C THR A 56 4.66 7.88 -0.25
N LEU A 57 4.34 6.74 -0.83
CA LEU A 57 5.18 5.55 -0.64
C LEU A 57 6.53 5.69 -1.31
N ASN A 58 6.59 6.31 -2.49
CA ASN A 58 7.87 6.55 -3.14
C ASN A 58 8.75 7.49 -2.31
N GLU A 59 8.15 8.52 -1.70
CA GLU A 59 8.92 9.41 -0.82
C GLU A 59 9.39 8.66 0.42
N MET A 60 8.56 7.77 0.95
CA MET A 60 8.94 6.97 2.10
C MET A 60 10.19 6.14 1.80
N LEU A 61 10.32 5.65 0.58
CA LEU A 61 11.47 4.82 0.21
C LEU A 61 12.80 5.58 0.23
N LEU A 62 12.75 6.90 0.27
CA LEU A 62 13.96 7.72 0.38
C LEU A 62 14.45 7.86 1.82
N LEU A 63 13.67 7.41 2.78
CA LEU A 63 14.00 7.54 4.19
C LEU A 63 14.86 6.37 4.67
N SER A 64 15.39 6.48 5.90
CA SER A 64 16.12 5.38 6.49
C SER A 64 15.16 4.22 6.80
N ARG A 65 15.72 3.02 7.01
CA ARG A 65 14.91 1.85 7.27
C ARG A 65 13.99 2.01 8.49
N PRO A 66 14.50 2.49 9.64
CA PRO A 66 13.60 2.69 10.78
C PRO A 66 12.47 3.68 10.48
N GLN A 67 12.79 4.74 9.76
CA GLN A 67 11.77 5.73 9.41
C GLN A 67 10.74 5.14 8.43
N GLN A 68 11.20 4.29 7.51
CA GLN A 68 10.28 3.65 6.59
C GLN A 68 9.23 2.83 7.33
N LYS A 69 9.66 2.11 8.36
CA LYS A 69 8.73 1.28 9.13
C LYS A 69 7.70 2.13 9.86
N VAL A 70 8.12 3.26 10.39
CA VAL A 70 7.19 4.17 11.06
C VAL A 70 6.16 4.70 10.06
N VAL A 71 6.62 5.13 8.89
CA VAL A 71 5.71 5.66 7.88
C VAL A 71 4.72 4.61 7.43
N VAL A 72 5.19 3.36 7.24
CA VAL A 72 4.29 2.29 6.83
C VAL A 72 3.19 2.09 7.87
N GLU A 73 3.54 2.12 9.15
CA GLU A 73 2.53 1.97 10.19
C GLU A 73 1.50 3.09 10.12
N LEU A 74 1.97 4.32 9.92
CA LEU A 74 1.05 5.45 9.84
C LEU A 74 0.16 5.35 8.61
N VAL A 75 0.73 4.95 7.48
CA VAL A 75 -0.04 4.79 6.26
C VAL A 75 -1.10 3.70 6.44
N MET A 76 -0.72 2.58 7.04
CA MET A 76 -1.66 1.49 7.25
C MET A 76 -2.81 1.93 8.15
N GLU A 77 -2.53 2.72 9.17
CA GLU A 77 -3.58 3.25 10.02
C GLU A 77 -4.53 4.14 9.24
N GLU A 78 -3.98 5.02 8.40
CA GLU A 78 -4.83 5.90 7.61
C GLU A 78 -5.70 5.12 6.63
N LEU A 79 -5.14 4.11 6.00
CA LEU A 79 -5.91 3.31 5.07
C LEU A 79 -7.02 2.55 5.79
N ALA A 80 -6.75 2.09 7.00
CA ALA A 80 -7.75 1.38 7.77
C ALA A 80 -8.92 2.29 8.13
N LYS A 81 -8.62 3.55 8.43
CA LYS A 81 -9.67 4.50 8.74
C LYS A 81 -10.57 4.77 7.55
N LYS A 82 -10.01 4.74 6.35
CA LYS A 82 -10.76 5.03 5.14
C LYS A 82 -11.44 3.80 4.57
N SER A 83 -11.13 2.64 5.14
CA SER A 83 -11.71 1.41 4.63
C SER A 83 -13.19 1.38 4.95
N PRO A 84 -14.02 1.10 3.97
CA PRO A 84 -15.45 1.00 4.21
C PRO A 84 -15.81 -0.19 5.07
N CYS A 85 -14.91 -1.12 5.18
CA CYS A 85 -15.20 -2.26 5.98
C CYS A 85 -14.99 -1.99 7.43
N GLY A 86 -14.53 -0.97 7.71
CA GLY A 86 -14.23 -0.80 9.03
C GLY A 86 -15.36 -0.83 9.88
N ARG A 87 -15.73 -1.17 10.24
CA ARG A 87 -16.35 -1.21 11.00
C ARG A 87 -16.26 -1.04 11.71
N GLY A 88 -16.26 -0.88 11.80
CA GLY A 88 -16.09 -0.82 12.50
C GLY A 88 -16.37 -0.73 12.98
#